data_a37b2f7f1fe361b38688ccf8d37e8e25
#
_entry.id   a37b2f7f1fe361b38688ccf8d37e8e25
#
_cell.length_a   1.000
_cell.length_b   1.000
_cell.length_c   1.000
_cell.angle_alpha   90.00
_cell.angle_beta   90.00
_cell.angle_gamma   90.00
#
_symmetry.space_group_name_H-M   'P 1'
#
loop_
_entity.id
_entity.type
_entity.pdbx_description
1 polymer ?
#
loop_
_entity_poly.entity_id
_entity_poly.type
_entity_poly.pdbx_seq_one_letter_code
_entity_poly.pdbx_strand_id
1 'polypeptide(L)'
;MKKLSLLVLTALAMVACQKKEQVVDDSLFQNVGNPLFRNAFTADPATLVVGDRLYVYTGHDECFEDSIGYEGQYGFNITNWLLYSTEDMQTWKSHGQIFAPTDFAWASGEAWAAQCVEKNGKYYYFLTAQGKDEYNGKCVGVAVSDSPEGPFVDAIGKPLISDEMTDNGPRGWWNDIDPTVLEDEDGTPWLCWGNGTCFMAPLKDNMTELADTISVIPLPKYVEGPWLSRRGNNYYLIYVSMGEGRETISYAMSKSMKGPWEPMGEIAGMAENSFTIHPAICEFKGHWYFFYHNGNLELNGYKGAGGRRSVCVEEMFFNEDGTIKFVEQTEKGISNL
;
A
#
# COMPACT_ATOMS: atom_id res chain seq x y z
N MET A 1 71.91 18.79 58.33
CA MET A 1 71.61 17.59 57.51
C MET A 1 70.09 17.47 57.50
N LYS A 2 69.43 17.95 56.42
CA LYS A 2 67.97 17.84 56.23
C LYS A 2 67.73 16.74 55.23
N LYS A 3 66.99 15.68 55.60
CA LYS A 3 66.57 14.60 54.75
C LYS A 3 65.32 15.06 53.97
N LEU A 4 65.42 15.01 52.67
CA LEU A 4 64.32 15.28 51.69
C LEU A 4 63.62 13.96 51.43
N SER A 5 62.38 13.81 51.83
CA SER A 5 61.55 12.64 51.49
C SER A 5 60.81 12.92 50.21
N LEU A 6 61.03 12.07 49.23
CA LEU A 6 60.40 12.10 47.92
C LEU A 6 59.09 11.28 47.97
N LEU A 7 57.95 11.94 47.93
CA LEU A 7 56.64 11.27 47.75
C LEU A 7 56.40 10.99 46.29
N VAL A 8 56.33 9.72 45.94
CA VAL A 8 55.90 9.28 44.60
C VAL A 8 54.36 9.09 44.59
N LEU A 9 53.64 9.96 43.94
CA LEU A 9 52.21 9.79 43.71
C LEU A 9 52.02 8.90 42.46
N THR A 10 51.56 7.67 42.67
CA THR A 10 51.06 6.80 41.60
C THR A 10 49.61 7.14 41.31
N ALA A 11 49.33 7.80 40.16
CA ALA A 11 48.00 8.01 39.65
C ALA A 11 47.51 6.72 38.99
N LEU A 12 46.56 6.03 39.60
CA LEU A 12 45.79 4.97 38.97
C LEU A 12 44.79 5.62 37.99
N ALA A 13 45.01 5.47 36.68
CA ALA A 13 44.02 5.80 35.68
C ALA A 13 42.96 4.69 35.64
N MET A 14 41.78 4.95 36.24
CA MET A 14 40.60 4.11 36.01
C MET A 14 40.07 4.38 34.59
N VAL A 15 40.33 3.47 33.68
CA VAL A 15 39.62 3.43 32.39
C VAL A 15 38.22 2.91 32.67
N ALA A 16 37.27 3.84 32.82
CA ALA A 16 35.87 3.51 32.84
C ALA A 16 35.46 3.09 31.42
N CYS A 17 35.27 1.79 31.23
CA CYS A 17 34.65 1.24 30.03
C CYS A 17 33.18 1.65 30.05
N GLN A 18 32.84 2.79 29.46
CA GLN A 18 31.46 3.14 29.20
C GLN A 18 30.92 2.14 28.17
N LYS A 19 30.09 1.18 28.63
CA LYS A 19 29.21 0.46 27.75
C LYS A 19 28.35 1.51 27.04
N LYS A 20 28.54 1.70 25.70
CA LYS A 20 27.54 2.38 24.90
C LYS A 20 26.24 1.59 25.07
N GLU A 21 25.27 2.17 25.77
CA GLU A 21 23.90 1.68 25.69
C GLU A 21 23.54 1.69 24.21
N GLN A 22 23.26 0.52 23.68
CA GLN A 22 22.74 0.37 22.32
C GLN A 22 21.35 0.97 22.36
N VAL A 23 21.16 2.13 21.75
CA VAL A 23 19.83 2.71 21.56
C VAL A 23 19.09 1.71 20.67
N VAL A 24 18.12 1.02 21.25
CA VAL A 24 17.23 0.15 20.49
C VAL A 24 16.36 1.07 19.62
N ASP A 25 16.45 0.93 18.31
CA ASP A 25 15.57 1.64 17.41
C ASP A 25 14.20 0.93 17.39
N ASP A 26 13.26 1.43 18.18
CA ASP A 26 11.91 0.87 18.31
C ASP A 26 11.11 0.89 16.99
N SER A 27 11.64 1.55 15.95
CA SER A 27 11.05 1.50 14.61
C SER A 27 11.37 0.20 13.86
N LEU A 28 12.36 -0.57 14.30
CA LEU A 28 12.76 -1.84 13.68
C LEU A 28 12.05 -3.03 14.32
N PHE A 29 11.55 -3.94 13.50
CA PHE A 29 10.94 -5.19 13.96
C PHE A 29 11.23 -6.35 13.00
N GLN A 30 11.05 -7.58 13.50
CA GLN A 30 11.25 -8.80 12.72
C GLN A 30 9.92 -9.31 12.18
N ASN A 31 9.95 -9.84 10.96
CA ASN A 31 8.84 -10.61 10.41
C ASN A 31 8.67 -11.92 11.20
N VAL A 32 7.53 -12.08 11.82
CA VAL A 32 7.17 -13.28 12.61
C VAL A 32 5.97 -14.03 12.01
N GLY A 33 5.61 -13.71 10.78
CA GLY A 33 4.45 -14.23 10.06
C GLY A 33 3.33 -13.21 9.90
N ASN A 34 2.24 -13.66 9.31
CA ASN A 34 1.06 -12.83 9.08
C ASN A 34 0.17 -12.71 10.34
N PRO A 35 -0.42 -11.54 10.61
CA PRO A 35 -0.22 -10.28 9.92
C PRO A 35 1.21 -9.74 10.08
N LEU A 36 1.74 -9.13 8.99
CA LEU A 36 3.12 -8.67 8.89
C LEU A 36 3.41 -7.48 9.81
N PHE A 37 2.54 -6.46 9.79
CA PHE A 37 2.67 -5.26 10.63
C PHE A 37 1.80 -5.39 11.87
N ARG A 38 2.42 -5.26 13.06
CA ARG A 38 1.77 -5.53 14.34
C ARG A 38 1.76 -4.34 15.30
N ASN A 39 2.27 -3.19 14.86
CA ASN A 39 2.32 -1.95 15.64
C ASN A 39 1.14 -1.02 15.37
N ALA A 40 0.36 -1.27 14.31
CA ALA A 40 -0.85 -0.55 13.94
C ALA A 40 -1.79 -1.47 13.16
N PHE A 41 -3.08 -1.15 13.10
CA PHE A 41 -3.97 -1.73 12.13
C PHE A 41 -3.73 -1.07 10.77
N THR A 42 -3.52 -1.89 9.74
CA THR A 42 -3.06 -1.45 8.42
C THR A 42 -3.90 -2.07 7.32
N ALA A 43 -4.22 -1.32 6.30
CA ALA A 43 -5.06 -1.76 5.21
C ALA A 43 -4.50 -1.38 3.84
N ASP A 44 -5.02 -2.00 2.80
CA ASP A 44 -4.84 -1.60 1.41
C ASP A 44 -3.36 -1.40 1.05
N PRO A 45 -2.54 -2.46 1.15
CA PRO A 45 -1.09 -2.35 0.94
C PRO A 45 -0.78 -1.93 -0.49
N ALA A 46 0.24 -1.07 -0.63
CA ALA A 46 0.80 -0.68 -1.92
C ALA A 46 2.32 -0.73 -1.89
N THR A 47 2.92 -1.37 -2.87
CA THR A 47 4.35 -1.66 -2.90
C THR A 47 5.11 -0.75 -3.85
N LEU A 48 6.34 -0.35 -3.46
CA LEU A 48 7.28 0.34 -4.32
C LEU A 48 8.70 -0.19 -4.07
N VAL A 49 9.39 -0.63 -5.12
CA VAL A 49 10.79 -1.04 -5.04
C VAL A 49 11.68 0.09 -5.55
N VAL A 50 12.62 0.53 -4.73
CA VAL A 50 13.62 1.54 -5.08
C VAL A 50 15.00 1.01 -4.74
N GLY A 51 15.78 0.68 -5.76
CA GLY A 51 17.07 0.03 -5.59
C GLY A 51 16.94 -1.31 -4.84
N ASP A 52 17.65 -1.44 -3.73
CA ASP A 52 17.65 -2.66 -2.89
C ASP A 52 16.62 -2.64 -1.77
N ARG A 53 15.68 -1.68 -1.78
CA ARG A 53 14.69 -1.50 -0.72
C ARG A 53 13.27 -1.60 -1.26
N LEU A 54 12.45 -2.34 -0.55
CA LEU A 54 10.99 -2.39 -0.73
C LEU A 54 10.34 -1.46 0.28
N TYR A 55 9.45 -0.61 -0.19
CA TYR A 55 8.55 0.23 0.58
C TYR A 55 7.13 -0.33 0.47
N VAL A 56 6.40 -0.31 1.59
CA VAL A 56 4.99 -0.68 1.66
C VAL A 56 4.21 0.44 2.33
N TYR A 57 3.34 1.07 1.57
CA TYR A 57 2.43 2.10 2.03
C TYR A 57 1.10 1.45 2.40
N THR A 58 0.44 1.95 3.44
CA THR A 58 -0.84 1.40 3.91
C THR A 58 -1.77 2.50 4.39
N GLY A 59 -3.07 2.28 4.35
CA GLY A 59 -4.01 3.00 5.17
C GLY A 59 -3.84 2.64 6.65
N HIS A 60 -4.22 3.54 7.56
CA HIS A 60 -4.19 3.34 9.01
C HIS A 60 -5.62 3.23 9.54
N ASP A 61 -6.05 2.01 9.82
CA ASP A 61 -7.37 1.73 10.39
C ASP A 61 -7.41 2.15 11.87
N GLU A 62 -8.26 3.10 12.21
CA GLU A 62 -8.44 3.61 13.58
C GLU A 62 -9.89 3.48 14.06
N CYS A 63 -10.57 2.42 13.67
CA CYS A 63 -11.93 2.14 14.11
C CYS A 63 -11.92 1.28 15.39
N PHE A 64 -12.12 1.91 16.54
CA PHE A 64 -12.06 1.27 17.86
C PHE A 64 -13.44 1.06 18.50
N GLU A 65 -14.50 1.02 17.71
CA GLU A 65 -15.85 0.72 18.20
C GLU A 65 -16.01 -0.78 18.43
N ASP A 66 -16.41 -1.19 19.64
CA ASP A 66 -16.59 -2.60 20.01
C ASP A 66 -17.72 -3.32 19.24
N SER A 67 -18.64 -2.55 18.65
CA SER A 67 -19.76 -3.08 17.87
C SER A 67 -19.40 -3.52 16.46
N ILE A 68 -18.17 -3.23 16.00
CA ILE A 68 -17.74 -3.56 14.64
C ILE A 68 -17.16 -4.97 14.62
N GLY A 69 -17.92 -5.92 14.08
CA GLY A 69 -17.46 -7.26 13.75
C GLY A 69 -16.67 -7.28 12.43
N TYR A 70 -16.15 -8.44 12.07
CA TYR A 70 -15.44 -8.63 10.79
C TYR A 70 -16.30 -8.31 9.56
N GLU A 71 -17.62 -8.45 9.68
CA GLU A 71 -18.62 -8.08 8.66
C GLU A 71 -19.05 -6.61 8.75
N GLY A 72 -18.50 -5.84 9.68
CA GLY A 72 -18.82 -4.44 9.90
C GLY A 72 -18.38 -3.57 8.72
N GLN A 73 -19.14 -3.65 7.65
CA GLN A 73 -18.90 -3.03 6.34
C GLN A 73 -18.83 -1.51 6.37
N TYR A 74 -19.19 -0.88 7.48
CA TYR A 74 -19.40 0.56 7.58
C TYR A 74 -18.54 1.22 8.64
N GLY A 75 -17.57 0.49 9.18
CA GLY A 75 -16.71 0.96 10.26
C GLY A 75 -15.32 1.35 9.83
N PHE A 76 -15.11 1.81 8.60
CA PHE A 76 -13.82 2.32 8.18
C PHE A 76 -13.60 3.72 8.76
N ASN A 77 -12.53 3.86 9.53
CA ASN A 77 -12.00 5.14 9.96
C ASN A 77 -10.49 5.13 9.66
N ILE A 78 -10.13 5.54 8.47
CA ILE A 78 -8.76 5.54 7.97
C ILE A 78 -8.30 6.98 7.94
N THR A 79 -7.44 7.37 8.88
CA THR A 79 -7.15 8.77 9.17
C THR A 79 -5.91 9.29 8.46
N ASN A 80 -4.97 8.41 8.13
CA ASN A 80 -3.68 8.77 7.56
C ASN A 80 -3.05 7.56 6.86
N TRP A 81 -1.93 7.79 6.18
CA TRP A 81 -1.14 6.74 5.55
C TRP A 81 0.16 6.48 6.32
N LEU A 82 0.47 5.20 6.51
CA LEU A 82 1.69 4.71 7.14
C LEU A 82 2.65 4.17 6.08
N LEU A 83 3.94 4.17 6.44
CA LEU A 83 4.99 3.63 5.60
C LEU A 83 5.86 2.63 6.36
N TYR A 84 6.16 1.53 5.70
CA TYR A 84 7.10 0.51 6.14
C TYR A 84 8.13 0.24 5.06
N SER A 85 9.33 -0.20 5.42
CA SER A 85 10.34 -0.60 4.45
C SER A 85 11.20 -1.76 4.92
N THR A 86 11.78 -2.49 3.96
CA THR A 86 12.69 -3.60 4.20
C THR A 86 13.75 -3.70 3.10
N GLU A 87 14.88 -4.30 3.43
CA GLU A 87 15.90 -4.69 2.46
C GLU A 87 16.03 -6.23 2.31
N ASP A 88 15.35 -7.01 3.15
CA ASP A 88 15.51 -8.47 3.24
C ASP A 88 14.21 -9.25 3.45
N MET A 89 13.05 -8.58 3.50
CA MET A 89 11.73 -9.13 3.83
C MET A 89 11.62 -9.69 5.25
N GLN A 90 12.70 -9.69 6.05
CA GLN A 90 12.74 -10.21 7.41
C GLN A 90 12.81 -9.09 8.44
N THR A 91 13.67 -8.11 8.22
CA THR A 91 13.79 -6.92 9.07
C THR A 91 13.04 -5.76 8.45
N TRP A 92 12.08 -5.25 9.17
CA TRP A 92 11.22 -4.15 8.73
C TRP A 92 11.45 -2.90 9.55
N LYS A 93 11.36 -1.76 8.90
CA LYS A 93 11.36 -0.45 9.54
C LYS A 93 9.99 0.20 9.39
N SER A 94 9.40 0.64 10.51
CA SER A 94 8.24 1.52 10.52
C SER A 94 8.71 2.97 10.42
N HIS A 95 8.19 3.72 9.46
CA HIS A 95 8.44 5.16 9.33
C HIS A 95 7.31 5.98 9.98
N GLY A 96 6.25 5.30 10.45
CA GLY A 96 5.06 5.95 11.00
C GLY A 96 4.21 6.62 9.93
N GLN A 97 3.47 7.64 10.33
CA GLN A 97 2.64 8.43 9.44
C GLN A 97 3.50 9.29 8.50
N ILE A 98 3.17 9.27 7.20
CA ILE A 98 3.87 10.08 6.19
C ILE A 98 3.10 11.35 5.84
N PHE A 99 1.77 11.30 5.78
CA PHE A 99 0.87 12.44 5.61
C PHE A 99 -0.59 11.99 5.82
N ALA A 100 -1.53 12.95 5.73
CA ALA A 100 -2.95 12.70 5.94
C ALA A 100 -3.81 13.48 4.91
N PRO A 101 -5.08 13.11 4.69
CA PRO A 101 -5.97 13.85 3.81
C PRO A 101 -6.12 15.33 4.17
N THR A 102 -5.98 15.66 5.44
CA THR A 102 -6.04 17.05 5.94
C THR A 102 -4.90 17.96 5.43
N ASP A 103 -3.85 17.37 4.87
CA ASP A 103 -2.75 18.11 4.22
C ASP A 103 -3.14 18.63 2.83
N PHE A 104 -4.29 18.20 2.31
CA PHE A 104 -4.84 18.63 1.03
C PHE A 104 -6.00 19.62 1.24
N ALA A 105 -5.91 20.78 0.59
CA ALA A 105 -6.94 21.82 0.73
C ALA A 105 -8.34 21.35 0.32
N TRP A 106 -8.44 20.45 -0.64
CA TRP A 106 -9.66 19.91 -1.23
C TRP A 106 -10.24 18.68 -0.51
N ALA A 107 -9.47 18.00 0.35
CA ALA A 107 -9.90 16.79 1.03
C ALA A 107 -10.39 17.06 2.46
N SER A 108 -11.37 16.27 2.92
CA SER A 108 -11.96 16.39 4.26
C SER A 108 -11.59 15.24 5.20
N GLY A 109 -11.05 14.15 4.70
CA GLY A 109 -10.66 12.97 5.48
C GLY A 109 -10.60 11.71 4.62
N GLU A 110 -10.57 10.56 5.31
CA GLU A 110 -10.63 9.21 4.75
C GLU A 110 -9.45 8.89 3.82
N ALA A 111 -8.35 8.48 4.43
CA ALA A 111 -7.11 8.08 3.77
C ALA A 111 -7.22 6.65 3.21
N TRP A 112 -8.02 6.46 2.16
CA TRP A 112 -8.26 5.14 1.57
C TRP A 112 -7.09 4.68 0.70
N ALA A 113 -7.28 3.58 -0.05
CA ALA A 113 -6.22 2.97 -0.81
C ALA A 113 -5.46 3.95 -1.71
N ALA A 114 -4.17 3.71 -1.85
CA ALA A 114 -3.26 4.59 -2.56
C ALA A 114 -2.07 3.81 -3.12
N GLN A 115 -1.31 4.42 -4.04
CA GLN A 115 -0.07 3.85 -4.54
C GLN A 115 0.98 4.95 -4.77
N CYS A 116 2.22 4.68 -4.39
CA CYS A 116 3.37 5.49 -4.74
C CYS A 116 4.11 4.89 -5.95
N VAL A 117 4.49 5.74 -6.90
CA VAL A 117 5.30 5.36 -8.06
C VAL A 117 6.44 6.36 -8.26
N GLU A 118 7.56 5.89 -8.79
CA GLU A 118 8.69 6.76 -9.17
C GLU A 118 8.57 7.14 -10.65
N LYS A 119 8.80 8.42 -10.97
CA LYS A 119 8.94 8.90 -12.35
C LYS A 119 9.93 10.06 -12.40
N ASN A 120 10.97 9.93 -13.21
CA ASN A 120 11.99 10.97 -13.43
C ASN A 120 12.66 11.48 -12.13
N GLY A 121 12.92 10.58 -11.18
CA GLY A 121 13.57 10.89 -9.90
C GLY A 121 12.66 11.57 -8.88
N LYS A 122 11.35 11.61 -9.12
CA LYS A 122 10.33 12.06 -8.19
C LYS A 122 9.37 10.92 -7.86
N TYR A 123 8.75 11.03 -6.68
CA TYR A 123 7.80 10.05 -6.18
C TYR A 123 6.41 10.67 -6.18
N TYR A 124 5.48 10.04 -6.91
CA TYR A 124 4.11 10.48 -7.03
C TYR A 124 3.22 9.51 -6.26
N TYR A 125 2.49 10.04 -5.30
CA TYR A 125 1.58 9.29 -4.46
C TYR A 125 0.14 9.56 -4.91
N PHE A 126 -0.44 8.59 -5.62
CA PHE A 126 -1.85 8.60 -6.01
C PHE A 126 -2.67 8.06 -4.85
N LEU A 127 -3.70 8.76 -4.46
CA LEU A 127 -4.44 8.49 -3.23
C LEU A 127 -5.94 8.65 -3.43
N THR A 128 -6.70 7.95 -2.59
CA THR A 128 -8.14 8.18 -2.44
C THR A 128 -8.41 8.96 -1.17
N ALA A 129 -9.18 10.04 -1.28
CA ALA A 129 -9.67 10.79 -0.14
C ALA A 129 -11.10 11.28 -0.36
N GLN A 130 -11.81 11.60 0.74
CA GLN A 130 -13.10 12.27 0.67
C GLN A 130 -12.91 13.72 0.25
N GLY A 131 -13.50 14.10 -0.86
CA GLY A 131 -13.58 15.48 -1.29
C GLY A 131 -14.49 16.30 -0.40
N LYS A 132 -14.28 17.61 -0.34
CA LYS A 132 -15.14 18.56 0.35
C LYS A 132 -15.76 19.56 -0.60
N ASP A 133 -16.81 20.23 -0.13
CA ASP A 133 -17.55 21.30 -0.82
C ASP A 133 -18.04 20.88 -2.22
N GLU A 134 -17.41 21.41 -3.27
CA GLU A 134 -17.78 21.18 -4.68
C GLU A 134 -17.49 19.76 -5.17
N TYR A 135 -16.61 19.02 -4.49
CA TYR A 135 -16.28 17.64 -4.87
C TYR A 135 -17.21 16.66 -4.18
N ASN A 136 -18.09 16.05 -4.94
CA ASN A 136 -19.08 15.13 -4.42
C ASN A 136 -18.49 13.71 -4.30
N GLY A 137 -18.13 13.32 -3.05
CA GLY A 137 -17.70 11.95 -2.77
C GLY A 137 -16.19 11.72 -2.74
N LYS A 138 -15.79 10.52 -3.10
CA LYS A 138 -14.39 10.11 -3.17
C LYS A 138 -13.73 10.69 -4.42
N CYS A 139 -12.46 11.03 -4.25
CA CYS A 139 -11.65 11.60 -5.31
C CYS A 139 -10.28 10.94 -5.34
N VAL A 140 -9.69 10.85 -6.51
CA VAL A 140 -8.28 10.50 -6.66
C VAL A 140 -7.45 11.78 -6.66
N GLY A 141 -6.52 11.89 -5.72
CA GLY A 141 -5.54 12.96 -5.66
C GLY A 141 -4.15 12.51 -6.05
N VAL A 142 -3.23 13.44 -6.19
CA VAL A 142 -1.81 13.16 -6.40
C VAL A 142 -0.94 14.08 -5.54
N ALA A 143 -0.04 13.48 -4.76
CA ALA A 143 1.01 14.17 -4.04
C ALA A 143 2.36 13.86 -4.66
N VAL A 144 3.35 14.73 -4.43
CA VAL A 144 4.70 14.57 -4.97
C VAL A 144 5.75 14.79 -3.90
N SER A 145 6.85 14.05 -4.00
CA SER A 145 8.05 14.18 -3.14
C SER A 145 9.33 13.92 -3.93
N ASP A 146 10.46 14.36 -3.38
CA ASP A 146 11.80 14.01 -3.85
C ASP A 146 12.34 12.72 -3.18
N SER A 147 11.59 12.12 -2.27
CA SER A 147 11.94 10.89 -1.54
C SER A 147 10.73 9.95 -1.41
N PRO A 148 10.92 8.61 -1.46
CA PRO A 148 9.83 7.67 -1.20
C PRO A 148 9.30 7.76 0.24
N GLU A 149 10.07 8.33 1.17
CA GLU A 149 9.68 8.55 2.56
C GLU A 149 8.98 9.89 2.79
N GLY A 150 8.84 10.71 1.75
CA GLY A 150 8.31 12.07 1.85
C GLY A 150 9.39 13.13 2.20
N PRO A 151 9.01 14.34 2.63
CA PRO A 151 7.62 14.76 2.78
C PRO A 151 6.90 14.89 1.44
N PHE A 152 5.64 14.44 1.41
CA PHE A 152 4.77 14.60 0.25
C PHE A 152 3.98 15.91 0.34
N VAL A 153 3.77 16.53 -0.80
CA VAL A 153 2.95 17.75 -0.92
C VAL A 153 1.92 17.58 -2.04
N ASP A 154 0.77 18.21 -1.90
CA ASP A 154 -0.26 18.25 -2.94
C ASP A 154 0.34 18.77 -4.26
N ALA A 155 0.25 17.98 -5.32
CA ALA A 155 0.90 18.30 -6.58
C ALA A 155 0.14 19.34 -7.41
N ILE A 156 -1.20 19.46 -7.25
CA ILE A 156 -2.07 20.26 -8.12
C ILE A 156 -3.10 21.12 -7.38
N GLY A 157 -3.26 20.99 -6.07
CA GLY A 157 -4.19 21.77 -5.26
C GLY A 157 -5.68 21.45 -5.45
N LYS A 158 -5.99 20.34 -6.13
CA LYS A 158 -7.33 19.82 -6.42
C LYS A 158 -7.27 18.31 -6.70
N PRO A 159 -8.40 17.60 -6.75
CA PRO A 159 -8.41 16.21 -7.23
C PRO A 159 -7.91 16.10 -8.68
N LEU A 160 -7.23 15.01 -8.98
CA LEU A 160 -6.93 14.58 -10.35
C LEU A 160 -8.16 13.98 -11.03
N ILE A 161 -8.91 13.16 -10.28
CA ILE A 161 -10.18 12.56 -10.70
C ILE A 161 -11.24 12.91 -9.65
N SER A 162 -12.44 13.25 -10.13
CA SER A 162 -13.63 13.50 -9.31
C SER A 162 -14.87 12.97 -10.00
N ASP A 163 -15.97 12.81 -9.25
CA ASP A 163 -17.25 12.23 -9.68
C ASP A 163 -17.80 12.83 -10.98
N GLU A 164 -17.56 14.12 -11.24
CA GLU A 164 -17.95 14.79 -12.49
C GLU A 164 -17.31 14.17 -13.76
N MET A 165 -16.18 13.48 -13.61
CA MET A 165 -15.45 12.86 -14.71
C MET A 165 -15.91 11.42 -14.98
N THR A 166 -16.57 10.78 -13.99
CA THR A 166 -16.97 9.36 -14.00
C THR A 166 -18.42 9.14 -13.56
N ASP A 167 -19.29 10.10 -13.79
CA ASP A 167 -20.68 10.21 -13.30
C ASP A 167 -21.60 9.02 -13.57
N ASN A 168 -21.17 8.07 -14.37
CA ASN A 168 -21.95 6.90 -14.76
C ASN A 168 -21.61 5.61 -14.02
N GLY A 169 -20.81 5.69 -12.97
CA GLY A 169 -20.46 4.53 -12.17
C GLY A 169 -21.61 4.03 -11.30
N PRO A 170 -21.67 2.72 -11.01
CA PRO A 170 -22.81 2.13 -10.27
C PRO A 170 -22.77 2.46 -8.76
N ARG A 171 -21.68 2.98 -8.25
CA ARG A 171 -21.47 3.27 -6.82
C ARG A 171 -21.67 4.73 -6.46
N GLY A 172 -21.90 5.61 -7.43
CA GLY A 172 -22.14 7.03 -7.18
C GLY A 172 -20.95 7.69 -6.50
N TRP A 173 -21.14 8.36 -5.38
CA TRP A 173 -20.14 9.19 -4.69
C TRP A 173 -18.83 8.49 -4.28
N TRP A 174 -18.68 7.20 -4.45
CA TRP A 174 -17.45 6.44 -4.20
C TRP A 174 -16.96 5.61 -5.38
N ASN A 175 -17.26 6.05 -6.59
CA ASN A 175 -16.71 5.43 -7.82
C ASN A 175 -15.20 5.61 -7.93
N ASP A 176 -14.68 6.77 -7.53
CA ASP A 176 -13.32 7.19 -7.79
C ASP A 176 -12.40 6.87 -6.61
N ILE A 177 -12.09 5.57 -6.46
CA ILE A 177 -11.21 5.04 -5.43
C ILE A 177 -10.12 4.13 -6.01
N ASP A 178 -9.13 3.81 -5.19
CA ASP A 178 -8.12 2.77 -5.40
C ASP A 178 -7.25 2.99 -6.64
N PRO A 179 -6.57 4.13 -6.75
CA PRO A 179 -5.72 4.39 -7.89
C PRO A 179 -4.49 3.49 -7.92
N THR A 180 -4.18 2.96 -9.11
CA THR A 180 -2.93 2.29 -9.42
C THR A 180 -2.33 2.85 -10.70
N VAL A 181 -1.01 3.00 -10.73
CA VAL A 181 -0.29 3.55 -11.89
C VAL A 181 0.83 2.61 -12.31
N LEU A 182 0.96 2.40 -13.60
CA LEU A 182 2.06 1.66 -14.20
C LEU A 182 2.56 2.41 -15.44
N GLU A 183 3.87 2.52 -15.57
CA GLU A 183 4.49 3.03 -16.79
C GLU A 183 4.59 1.93 -17.85
N ASP A 184 4.10 2.22 -19.06
CA ASP A 184 4.22 1.35 -20.21
C ASP A 184 5.65 1.33 -20.79
N GLU A 185 5.94 0.43 -21.71
CA GLU A 185 7.25 0.31 -22.38
C GLU A 185 7.68 1.57 -23.13
N ASP A 186 6.73 2.33 -23.62
CA ASP A 186 7.00 3.58 -24.34
C ASP A 186 7.17 4.80 -23.40
N GLY A 187 7.13 4.58 -22.08
CA GLY A 187 7.24 5.60 -21.05
C GLY A 187 5.91 6.29 -20.70
N THR A 188 4.78 5.90 -21.31
CA THR A 188 3.47 6.45 -20.99
C THR A 188 2.99 5.90 -19.64
N PRO A 189 2.72 6.75 -18.64
CA PRO A 189 2.10 6.30 -17.40
C PRO A 189 0.60 6.10 -17.60
N TRP A 190 0.06 5.02 -17.04
CA TRP A 190 -1.36 4.66 -17.09
C TRP A 190 -1.94 4.61 -15.69
N LEU A 191 -2.98 5.36 -15.45
CA LEU A 191 -3.80 5.34 -14.23
C LEU A 191 -4.98 4.39 -14.43
N CYS A 192 -5.19 3.47 -13.47
CA CYS A 192 -6.38 2.64 -13.36
C CYS A 192 -6.98 2.82 -11.97
N TRP A 193 -8.33 2.85 -11.86
CA TRP A 193 -9.03 3.07 -10.59
C TRP A 193 -10.49 2.61 -10.69
N GLY A 194 -11.21 2.67 -9.58
CA GLY A 194 -12.67 2.63 -9.58
C GLY A 194 -13.30 1.58 -8.68
N ASN A 195 -14.57 1.82 -8.34
CA ASN A 195 -15.43 0.89 -7.61
C ASN A 195 -16.69 0.57 -8.41
N GLY A 196 -16.97 -0.71 -8.62
CA GLY A 196 -18.06 -1.22 -9.48
C GLY A 196 -17.82 -1.06 -10.98
N THR A 197 -16.93 -0.15 -11.36
CA THR A 197 -16.45 0.04 -12.73
C THR A 197 -14.94 0.24 -12.70
N CYS A 198 -14.22 -0.51 -13.52
CA CYS A 198 -12.78 -0.34 -13.67
C CYS A 198 -12.50 0.71 -14.73
N PHE A 199 -11.99 1.86 -14.33
CA PHE A 199 -11.60 2.96 -15.21
C PHE A 199 -10.10 2.91 -15.52
N MET A 200 -9.72 3.38 -16.70
CA MET A 200 -8.32 3.51 -17.09
C MET A 200 -8.11 4.70 -18.02
N ALA A 201 -7.05 5.45 -17.81
CA ALA A 201 -6.65 6.53 -18.70
C ALA A 201 -5.11 6.69 -18.70
N PRO A 202 -4.48 7.11 -19.82
CA PRO A 202 -3.10 7.50 -19.81
C PRO A 202 -2.94 8.85 -19.12
N LEU A 203 -1.84 9.01 -18.40
CA LEU A 203 -1.42 10.29 -17.84
C LEU A 203 -0.41 10.97 -18.78
N LYS A 204 -0.32 12.30 -18.68
CA LYS A 204 0.81 13.03 -19.22
C LYS A 204 2.08 12.70 -18.42
N ASP A 205 3.23 12.99 -18.99
CA ASP A 205 4.53 12.73 -18.35
C ASP A 205 4.74 13.51 -17.03
N ASN A 206 3.97 14.58 -16.83
CA ASN A 206 3.95 15.31 -15.56
C ASN A 206 3.22 14.58 -14.40
N MET A 207 2.58 13.45 -14.65
CA MET A 207 1.86 12.61 -13.68
C MET A 207 0.62 13.28 -13.02
N THR A 208 0.25 14.48 -13.45
CA THR A 208 -0.78 15.31 -12.81
C THR A 208 -1.95 15.69 -13.72
N GLU A 209 -1.96 15.16 -14.94
CA GLU A 209 -3.00 15.41 -15.93
C GLU A 209 -3.27 14.15 -16.74
N LEU A 210 -4.54 13.92 -17.11
CA LEU A 210 -4.89 12.90 -18.11
C LEU A 210 -4.37 13.32 -19.50
N ALA A 211 -3.83 12.36 -20.23
CA ALA A 211 -3.34 12.59 -21.60
C ALA A 211 -4.41 12.28 -22.66
N ASP A 212 -5.43 11.49 -22.32
CA ASP A 212 -6.52 11.11 -23.20
C ASP A 212 -7.79 10.83 -22.38
N THR A 213 -8.86 10.41 -23.05
CA THR A 213 -10.16 10.09 -22.47
C THR A 213 -10.12 8.89 -21.55
N ILE A 214 -11.00 8.89 -20.55
CA ILE A 214 -11.21 7.76 -19.65
C ILE A 214 -11.88 6.62 -20.41
N SER A 215 -11.33 5.43 -20.29
CA SER A 215 -11.87 4.18 -20.81
C SER A 215 -12.36 3.27 -19.68
N VAL A 216 -13.30 2.37 -20.01
CA VAL A 216 -13.79 1.34 -19.09
C VAL A 216 -13.18 0.00 -19.49
N ILE A 217 -12.63 -0.72 -18.53
CA ILE A 217 -12.13 -2.08 -18.71
C ILE A 217 -13.22 -3.05 -18.24
N PRO A 218 -13.85 -3.83 -19.14
CA PRO A 218 -14.87 -4.77 -18.74
C PRO A 218 -14.25 -6.00 -18.07
N LEU A 219 -14.42 -6.09 -16.76
CA LEU A 219 -13.92 -7.21 -15.94
C LEU A 219 -15.09 -7.94 -15.28
N PRO A 220 -15.08 -9.28 -15.26
CA PRO A 220 -16.15 -10.05 -14.62
C PRO A 220 -16.11 -9.87 -13.10
N LYS A 221 -17.28 -9.62 -12.49
CA LYS A 221 -17.45 -9.49 -11.04
C LYS A 221 -16.54 -8.45 -10.38
N TYR A 222 -16.05 -7.48 -11.13
CA TYR A 222 -15.20 -6.40 -10.61
C TYR A 222 -15.90 -5.65 -9.48
N VAL A 223 -15.17 -5.43 -8.38
CA VAL A 223 -15.60 -4.63 -7.24
C VAL A 223 -14.76 -3.37 -7.15
N GLU A 224 -13.45 -3.50 -6.90
CA GLU A 224 -12.54 -2.39 -6.62
C GLU A 224 -11.07 -2.85 -6.69
N GLY A 225 -10.16 -2.08 -6.09
CA GLY A 225 -8.77 -2.47 -5.81
C GLY A 225 -7.98 -2.91 -7.05
N PRO A 226 -8.01 -2.20 -8.17
CA PRO A 226 -7.18 -2.58 -9.30
C PRO A 226 -5.69 -2.40 -8.94
N TRP A 227 -4.85 -3.32 -9.39
CA TRP A 227 -3.41 -3.24 -9.28
C TRP A 227 -2.78 -3.59 -10.63
N LEU A 228 -2.11 -2.62 -11.23
CA LEU A 228 -1.38 -2.81 -12.48
C LEU A 228 0.03 -3.33 -12.20
N SER A 229 0.45 -4.32 -12.95
CA SER A 229 1.81 -4.86 -12.90
C SER A 229 2.25 -5.39 -14.27
N ARG A 230 3.55 -5.60 -14.42
CA ARG A 230 4.14 -6.12 -15.64
C ARG A 230 5.22 -7.17 -15.33
N ARG A 231 5.23 -8.25 -16.13
CA ARG A 231 6.30 -9.25 -16.11
C ARG A 231 6.62 -9.68 -17.53
N GLY A 232 7.83 -9.36 -17.99
CA GLY A 232 8.20 -9.54 -19.40
C GLY A 232 7.25 -8.79 -20.32
N ASN A 233 6.68 -9.48 -21.30
CA ASN A 233 5.73 -8.91 -22.28
C ASN A 233 4.26 -9.04 -21.86
N ASN A 234 3.99 -9.37 -20.61
CA ASN A 234 2.64 -9.50 -20.08
C ASN A 234 2.33 -8.35 -19.12
N TYR A 235 1.17 -7.73 -19.31
CA TYR A 235 0.55 -6.85 -18.35
C TYR A 235 -0.47 -7.64 -17.53
N TYR A 236 -0.56 -7.33 -16.26
CA TYR A 236 -1.46 -7.93 -15.29
C TYR A 236 -2.30 -6.81 -14.67
N LEU A 237 -3.59 -6.97 -14.70
CA LEU A 237 -4.54 -6.17 -13.95
C LEU A 237 -5.18 -7.09 -12.91
N ILE A 238 -4.69 -6.99 -11.68
CA ILE A 238 -5.18 -7.75 -10.54
C ILE A 238 -6.25 -6.89 -9.88
N TYR A 239 -7.34 -7.46 -9.42
CA TYR A 239 -8.47 -6.69 -8.91
C TYR A 239 -9.29 -7.47 -7.90
N VAL A 240 -9.99 -6.74 -7.04
CA VAL A 240 -11.00 -7.31 -6.15
C VAL A 240 -12.22 -7.72 -6.97
N SER A 241 -12.64 -8.96 -6.81
CA SER A 241 -13.84 -9.52 -7.44
C SER A 241 -14.80 -10.06 -6.40
N MET A 242 -16.09 -10.08 -6.71
CA MET A 242 -17.10 -10.65 -5.82
C MET A 242 -17.13 -12.16 -5.93
N GLY A 243 -16.70 -12.84 -4.87
CA GLY A 243 -16.82 -14.28 -4.69
C GLY A 243 -18.20 -14.70 -4.18
N GLU A 244 -18.26 -15.74 -3.36
CA GLU A 244 -19.51 -16.22 -2.73
C GLU A 244 -19.87 -15.36 -1.50
N GLY A 245 -20.35 -14.12 -1.75
CA GLY A 245 -20.84 -13.20 -0.73
C GLY A 245 -19.77 -12.35 -0.06
N ARG A 246 -18.50 -12.53 -0.36
CA ARG A 246 -17.35 -11.71 0.08
C ARG A 246 -16.36 -11.51 -1.06
N GLU A 247 -15.45 -10.60 -0.87
CA GLU A 247 -14.43 -10.25 -1.84
C GLU A 247 -13.34 -11.30 -1.94
N THR A 248 -12.88 -11.52 -3.17
CA THR A 248 -11.75 -12.39 -3.55
C THR A 248 -10.85 -11.63 -4.53
N ILE A 249 -9.70 -12.17 -4.86
CA ILE A 249 -8.80 -11.54 -5.83
C ILE A 249 -8.79 -12.32 -7.13
N SER A 250 -9.12 -11.63 -8.21
CA SER A 250 -9.03 -12.10 -9.60
C SER A 250 -8.03 -11.28 -10.40
N TYR A 251 -7.74 -11.71 -11.62
CA TYR A 251 -6.87 -10.95 -12.51
C TYR A 251 -7.24 -11.12 -13.98
N ALA A 252 -6.76 -10.18 -14.78
CA ALA A 252 -6.77 -10.23 -16.24
C ALA A 252 -5.35 -10.01 -16.77
N MET A 253 -5.07 -10.53 -17.95
CA MET A 253 -3.81 -10.35 -18.66
C MET A 253 -4.02 -9.62 -19.98
N SER A 254 -2.99 -8.90 -20.42
CA SER A 254 -2.95 -8.28 -21.75
C SER A 254 -1.51 -8.23 -22.27
N LYS A 255 -1.37 -7.98 -23.57
CA LYS A 255 -0.10 -7.66 -24.25
C LYS A 255 0.08 -6.15 -24.46
N SER A 256 -0.90 -5.35 -24.04
CA SER A 256 -0.90 -3.90 -24.20
C SER A 256 -1.74 -3.26 -23.09
N MET A 257 -1.31 -2.09 -22.59
CA MET A 257 -2.13 -1.31 -21.65
C MET A 257 -3.51 -0.92 -22.21
N LYS A 258 -3.63 -0.82 -23.53
CA LYS A 258 -4.90 -0.57 -24.21
C LYS A 258 -5.80 -1.80 -24.33
N GLY A 259 -5.35 -2.95 -23.86
CA GLY A 259 -6.05 -4.21 -24.00
C GLY A 259 -5.88 -4.88 -25.38
N PRO A 260 -6.72 -5.88 -25.71
CA PRO A 260 -7.80 -6.38 -24.84
C PRO A 260 -7.26 -7.03 -23.56
N TRP A 261 -8.01 -6.87 -22.47
CA TRP A 261 -7.73 -7.52 -21.19
C TRP A 261 -8.51 -8.84 -21.13
N GLU A 262 -7.80 -9.95 -21.00
CA GLU A 262 -8.36 -11.29 -20.93
C GLU A 262 -8.49 -11.73 -19.47
N PRO A 263 -9.70 -11.94 -18.93
CA PRO A 263 -9.89 -12.44 -17.56
C PRO A 263 -9.35 -13.86 -17.41
N MET A 264 -8.52 -14.09 -16.40
CA MET A 264 -7.84 -15.37 -16.17
C MET A 264 -8.40 -16.14 -14.98
N GLY A 265 -9.17 -15.49 -14.10
CA GLY A 265 -9.80 -16.12 -12.94
C GLY A 265 -9.23 -15.64 -11.60
N GLU A 266 -9.60 -16.36 -10.54
CA GLU A 266 -9.26 -16.06 -9.16
C GLU A 266 -7.84 -16.54 -8.81
N ILE A 267 -7.11 -15.72 -8.05
CA ILE A 267 -5.75 -16.04 -7.56
C ILE A 267 -5.63 -16.07 -6.04
N ALA A 268 -6.58 -15.49 -5.31
CA ALA A 268 -6.65 -15.59 -3.86
C ALA A 268 -8.10 -15.54 -3.39
N GLY A 269 -8.41 -16.33 -2.36
CA GLY A 269 -9.73 -16.39 -1.76
C GLY A 269 -10.03 -15.20 -0.84
N MET A 270 -11.15 -15.33 -0.11
CA MET A 270 -11.62 -14.34 0.87
C MET A 270 -10.61 -14.14 2.00
N ALA A 271 -10.44 -12.89 2.45
CA ALA A 271 -9.64 -12.61 3.64
C ALA A 271 -10.32 -13.12 4.92
N GLU A 272 -9.52 -13.66 5.84
CA GLU A 272 -10.03 -14.09 7.13
C GLU A 272 -10.37 -12.85 8.01
N ASN A 273 -11.51 -12.90 8.69
CA ASN A 273 -12.01 -11.85 9.58
C ASN A 273 -12.08 -10.44 8.95
N SER A 274 -12.16 -10.36 7.63
CA SER A 274 -12.40 -9.12 6.88
C SER A 274 -13.40 -9.37 5.76
N PHE A 275 -14.28 -8.40 5.51
CA PHE A 275 -15.15 -8.42 4.33
C PHE A 275 -14.35 -8.09 3.07
N THR A 276 -13.43 -7.12 3.18
CA THR A 276 -12.60 -6.67 2.08
C THR A 276 -11.26 -7.41 2.02
N ILE A 277 -10.69 -7.45 0.83
CA ILE A 277 -9.31 -7.84 0.55
C ILE A 277 -8.76 -6.90 -0.53
N HIS A 278 -7.50 -6.47 -0.43
CA HIS A 278 -6.93 -5.53 -1.40
C HIS A 278 -5.56 -6.02 -1.86
N PRO A 279 -5.31 -6.15 -3.18
CA PRO A 279 -4.08 -6.74 -3.69
C PRO A 279 -2.99 -5.71 -3.96
N ALA A 280 -1.75 -6.08 -3.70
CA ALA A 280 -0.58 -5.49 -4.34
C ALA A 280 0.43 -6.59 -4.65
N ILE A 281 1.10 -6.53 -5.80
CA ILE A 281 2.18 -7.46 -6.11
C ILE A 281 3.45 -6.70 -6.49
N CYS A 282 4.60 -7.28 -6.19
CA CYS A 282 5.89 -6.77 -6.63
C CYS A 282 6.91 -7.89 -6.82
N GLU A 283 7.89 -7.62 -7.67
CA GLU A 283 9.12 -8.39 -7.69
C GLU A 283 10.17 -7.70 -6.81
N PHE A 284 10.75 -8.43 -5.87
CA PHE A 284 11.82 -7.94 -5.03
C PHE A 284 12.88 -9.02 -4.85
N LYS A 285 14.13 -8.69 -5.17
CA LYS A 285 15.30 -9.61 -5.10
C LYS A 285 15.09 -10.95 -5.79
N GLY A 286 14.38 -10.95 -6.93
CA GLY A 286 14.15 -12.13 -7.75
C GLY A 286 12.98 -13.02 -7.31
N HIS A 287 12.26 -12.61 -6.29
CA HIS A 287 11.04 -13.26 -5.81
C HIS A 287 9.84 -12.36 -6.05
N TRP A 288 8.68 -12.97 -6.32
CA TRP A 288 7.42 -12.25 -6.43
C TRP A 288 6.63 -12.39 -5.15
N TYR A 289 6.04 -11.29 -4.69
CA TYR A 289 5.27 -11.21 -3.46
C TYR A 289 3.86 -10.70 -3.73
N PHE A 290 2.90 -11.30 -3.02
CA PHE A 290 1.51 -10.87 -2.99
C PHE A 290 1.20 -10.32 -1.60
N PHE A 291 0.90 -9.03 -1.55
CA PHE A 291 0.47 -8.34 -0.35
C PHE A 291 -1.05 -8.21 -0.37
N TYR A 292 -1.65 -8.40 0.78
CA TYR A 292 -3.09 -8.28 1.01
C TYR A 292 -3.35 -7.85 2.45
N HIS A 293 -4.62 -7.76 2.90
CA HIS A 293 -4.94 -7.59 4.30
C HIS A 293 -5.96 -8.62 4.77
N ASN A 294 -5.98 -8.88 6.10
CA ASN A 294 -7.01 -9.64 6.81
C ASN A 294 -7.38 -8.93 8.12
N GLY A 295 -8.27 -9.52 8.93
CA GLY A 295 -8.69 -9.01 10.23
C GLY A 295 -8.18 -9.84 11.41
N ASN A 296 -6.94 -10.37 11.37
CA ASN A 296 -6.47 -11.33 12.37
C ASN A 296 -5.58 -10.74 13.46
N LEU A 297 -5.16 -9.46 13.36
CA LEU A 297 -4.35 -8.83 14.39
C LEU A 297 -5.18 -8.55 15.65
N GLU A 298 -4.61 -8.86 16.82
CA GLU A 298 -5.06 -8.31 18.09
C GLU A 298 -4.04 -7.27 18.58
N LEU A 299 -4.49 -6.05 18.80
CA LEU A 299 -3.63 -4.94 19.20
C LEU A 299 -4.30 -4.10 20.29
N ASN A 300 -3.60 -3.87 21.41
CA ASN A 300 -4.07 -3.06 22.54
C ASN A 300 -5.44 -3.51 23.11
N GLY A 301 -5.74 -4.82 23.05
CA GLY A 301 -7.00 -5.39 23.53
C GLY A 301 -8.15 -5.32 22.52
N TYR A 302 -7.93 -4.76 21.34
CA TYR A 302 -8.89 -4.77 20.24
C TYR A 302 -8.56 -5.92 19.28
N LYS A 303 -9.56 -6.72 18.94
CA LYS A 303 -9.45 -7.76 17.90
C LYS A 303 -9.57 -7.14 16.52
N GLY A 304 -8.91 -7.74 15.56
CA GLY A 304 -9.08 -7.41 14.15
C GLY A 304 -10.54 -7.54 13.72
N ALA A 305 -10.92 -6.76 12.73
CA ALA A 305 -12.28 -6.66 12.17
C ALA A 305 -12.21 -6.00 10.78
N GLY A 306 -13.36 -5.80 10.15
CA GLY A 306 -13.46 -5.07 8.88
C GLY A 306 -12.86 -3.68 8.87
N GLY A 307 -12.91 -2.95 9.98
CA GLY A 307 -12.28 -1.62 10.17
C GLY A 307 -11.01 -1.65 11.04
N ARG A 308 -10.45 -2.84 11.30
CA ARG A 308 -9.18 -3.08 11.99
C ARG A 308 -8.42 -4.18 11.27
N ARG A 309 -8.07 -3.89 10.02
CA ARG A 309 -7.38 -4.80 9.12
C ARG A 309 -5.88 -4.83 9.40
N SER A 310 -5.17 -5.78 8.83
CA SER A 310 -3.72 -5.89 8.98
C SER A 310 -3.09 -6.52 7.76
N VAL A 311 -2.05 -5.88 7.26
CA VAL A 311 -1.32 -6.32 6.06
C VAL A 311 -0.66 -7.67 6.28
N CYS A 312 -0.78 -8.52 5.28
CA CYS A 312 -0.18 -9.83 5.15
C CYS A 312 0.63 -9.91 3.86
N VAL A 313 1.52 -10.89 3.78
CA VAL A 313 2.33 -11.14 2.58
C VAL A 313 2.58 -12.62 2.37
N GLU A 314 2.48 -13.07 1.10
CA GLU A 314 2.85 -14.41 0.66
C GLU A 314 3.85 -14.34 -0.50
N GLU A 315 4.65 -15.37 -0.69
CA GLU A 315 5.38 -15.54 -1.93
C GLU A 315 4.43 -16.03 -3.02
N MET A 316 4.52 -15.45 -4.21
CA MET A 316 3.67 -15.84 -5.34
C MET A 316 4.48 -16.38 -6.50
N PHE A 317 3.86 -17.24 -7.28
CA PHE A 317 4.50 -17.95 -8.37
C PHE A 317 3.70 -17.86 -9.67
N PHE A 318 4.41 -17.99 -10.78
CA PHE A 318 3.83 -18.05 -12.10
C PHE A 318 3.98 -19.44 -12.72
N ASN A 319 3.07 -19.78 -13.60
CA ASN A 319 3.21 -20.91 -14.50
C ASN A 319 4.14 -20.56 -15.68
N GLU A 320 4.51 -21.55 -16.48
CA GLU A 320 5.39 -21.36 -17.64
C GLU A 320 4.80 -20.44 -18.70
N ASP A 321 3.47 -20.42 -18.84
CA ASP A 321 2.72 -19.56 -19.75
C ASP A 321 2.55 -18.12 -19.24
N GLY A 322 3.04 -17.82 -18.03
CA GLY A 322 2.94 -16.52 -17.38
C GLY A 322 1.67 -16.31 -16.57
N THR A 323 0.76 -17.29 -16.49
CA THR A 323 -0.40 -17.20 -15.60
C THR A 323 0.03 -17.27 -14.14
N ILE A 324 -0.73 -16.61 -13.25
CA ILE A 324 -0.46 -16.59 -11.82
C ILE A 324 -0.99 -17.89 -11.18
N LYS A 325 -0.19 -18.53 -10.33
CA LYS A 325 -0.66 -19.64 -9.49
C LYS A 325 -1.50 -19.11 -8.35
N PHE A 326 -2.50 -19.91 -7.93
CA PHE A 326 -3.31 -19.57 -6.76
C PHE A 326 -2.43 -19.36 -5.53
N VAL A 327 -2.69 -18.29 -4.78
CA VAL A 327 -1.94 -17.91 -3.58
C VAL A 327 -2.74 -18.29 -2.35
N GLU A 328 -2.24 -19.27 -1.61
CA GLU A 328 -2.80 -19.66 -0.31
C GLU A 328 -2.43 -18.62 0.74
N GLN A 329 -3.43 -18.13 1.47
CA GLN A 329 -3.24 -17.21 2.59
C GLN A 329 -2.86 -18.00 3.84
N THR A 330 -1.74 -17.66 4.47
CA THR A 330 -1.20 -18.43 5.60
C THR A 330 -0.84 -17.55 6.80
N GLU A 331 -0.88 -18.10 8.00
CA GLU A 331 -0.37 -17.42 9.19
C GLU A 331 1.16 -17.29 9.15
N LYS A 332 1.83 -18.20 8.45
CA LYS A 332 3.29 -18.21 8.34
C LYS A 332 3.80 -17.07 7.43
N GLY A 333 3.09 -16.80 6.34
CA GLY A 333 3.58 -15.88 5.31
C GLY A 333 4.98 -16.25 4.84
N ILE A 334 5.86 -15.27 4.80
CA ILE A 334 7.26 -15.40 4.38
C ILE A 334 8.26 -15.41 5.55
N SER A 335 7.84 -15.67 6.78
CA SER A 335 8.68 -15.56 7.99
C SER A 335 9.88 -16.52 8.07
N ASN A 336 10.07 -17.39 7.09
CA ASN A 336 11.22 -18.33 7.05
C ASN A 336 11.73 -18.56 5.62
N LEU A 337 11.67 -17.56 4.77
CA LEU A 337 12.29 -17.59 3.44
C LEU A 337 13.75 -17.20 3.51
#